data_e963fcbc7f09d67e00b6d140e2b0f172
#
_entry.id   e963fcbc7f09d67e00b6d140e2b0f172
#
_cell.length_a   1.000
_cell.length_b   1.000
_cell.length_c   1.000
_cell.angle_alpha   90.00
_cell.angle_beta   90.00
_cell.angle_gamma   90.00
#
_symmetry.space_group_name_H-M   'P 1'
#
loop_
_entity.id
_entity.type
_entity.pdbx_description
1 polymer ?
#
loop_
_entity_poly.entity_id
_entity_poly.type
_entity_poly.pdbx_seq_one_letter_code
_entity_poly.pdbx_strand_id
1 'polypeptide(L)'
;KEPDCRAVGYGGMLLEGLVAIVALSTVMILAPSDPLAATSPDRIYAEGLGRFVQHFGISQDFARSFTLLAFTTFIYDTLDVATRLARYLFQELTGWKGAWGRIGATLLTLIVPLFCVNFKMPDPQGNLLPAWKVFWTIFGTSNQLLAALTLMILSIWLAKIRKPVWICVMPMLFMMSMTLWSLFLMIGNS
;
A
#
# COMPACT_ATOMS: atom_id res chain seq x y z
N LYS A 1 1.68 -0.50 25.29
CA LYS A 1 2.83 -0.26 26.20
C LYS A 1 4.11 -0.34 25.39
N GLU A 2 5.21 0.28 25.85
CA GLU A 2 6.49 0.32 25.14
C GLU A 2 7.04 -1.08 24.80
N PRO A 3 6.96 -2.11 25.66
CA PRO A 3 7.36 -3.47 25.31
C PRO A 3 6.58 -4.07 24.14
N ASP A 4 5.34 -3.65 23.93
CA ASP A 4 4.47 -4.17 22.87
C ASP A 4 4.85 -3.61 21.49
N CYS A 5 5.55 -2.48 21.43
CA CYS A 5 5.96 -1.85 20.17
C CYS A 5 6.79 -2.77 19.28
N ARG A 6 7.63 -3.61 19.88
CA ARG A 6 8.44 -4.57 19.12
C ARG A 6 7.60 -5.68 18.49
N ALA A 7 6.67 -6.24 19.25
CA ALA A 7 5.83 -7.32 18.75
C ALA A 7 4.78 -6.81 17.75
N VAL A 8 4.11 -5.69 18.05
CA VAL A 8 3.05 -5.13 17.22
C VAL A 8 3.62 -4.40 16.01
N GLY A 9 4.59 -3.50 16.21
CA GLY A 9 5.15 -2.70 15.12
C GLY A 9 6.05 -3.52 14.20
N TYR A 10 7.11 -4.10 14.75
CA TYR A 10 8.06 -4.87 13.94
C TYR A 10 7.49 -6.22 13.47
N GLY A 11 6.76 -6.92 14.34
CA GLY A 11 6.08 -8.17 13.98
C GLY A 11 5.01 -7.97 12.92
N GLY A 12 4.22 -6.90 13.02
CA GLY A 12 3.23 -6.51 12.00
C GLY A 12 3.87 -6.23 10.65
N MET A 13 4.97 -5.46 10.63
CA MET A 13 5.73 -5.17 9.42
C MET A 13 6.26 -6.44 8.74
N LEU A 14 6.79 -7.40 9.52
CA LEU A 14 7.27 -8.68 8.98
C LEU A 14 6.12 -9.50 8.38
N LEU A 15 4.97 -9.51 9.03
CA LEU A 15 3.78 -10.20 8.53
C LEU A 15 3.28 -9.58 7.23
N GLU A 16 3.22 -8.25 7.14
CA GLU A 16 2.89 -7.54 5.89
C GLU A 16 3.87 -7.88 4.77
N GLY A 17 5.18 -7.89 5.06
CA GLY A 17 6.20 -8.30 4.10
C GLY A 17 6.00 -9.72 3.59
N LEU A 18 5.64 -10.65 4.46
CA LEU A 18 5.35 -12.03 4.07
C LEU A 18 4.10 -12.12 3.19
N VAL A 19 3.03 -11.41 3.54
CA VAL A 19 1.81 -11.33 2.71
C VAL A 19 2.10 -10.71 1.34
N ALA A 20 2.96 -9.68 1.29
CA ALA A 20 3.37 -9.05 0.04
C ALA A 20 4.16 -10.02 -0.86
N ILE A 21 5.06 -10.86 -0.30
CA ILE A 21 5.78 -11.90 -1.04
C ILE A 21 4.80 -12.94 -1.60
N VAL A 22 3.83 -13.37 -0.80
CA VAL A 22 2.79 -14.30 -1.25
C VAL A 22 1.98 -13.68 -2.39
N ALA A 23 1.56 -12.42 -2.27
CA ALA A 23 0.83 -11.71 -3.31
C ALA A 23 1.66 -11.59 -4.60
N LEU A 24 2.95 -11.24 -4.50
CA LEU A 24 3.85 -11.21 -5.65
C LEU A 24 3.96 -12.59 -6.31
N SER A 25 4.05 -13.65 -5.53
CA SER A 25 4.12 -15.02 -6.04
C SER A 25 2.89 -15.41 -6.84
N THR A 26 1.69 -14.92 -6.50
CA THR A 26 0.47 -15.18 -7.29
C THR A 26 0.51 -14.56 -8.68
N VAL A 27 1.21 -13.44 -8.85
CA VAL A 27 1.44 -12.83 -10.17
C VAL A 27 2.53 -13.55 -10.94
N MET A 28 3.61 -13.98 -10.27
CA MET A 28 4.76 -14.62 -10.92
C MET A 28 4.45 -15.99 -11.52
N ILE A 29 3.41 -16.68 -11.06
CA ILE A 29 2.98 -17.96 -11.63
C ILE A 29 2.14 -17.81 -12.90
N LEU A 30 1.72 -16.59 -13.24
CA LEU A 30 0.91 -16.35 -14.43
C LEU A 30 1.80 -16.31 -15.68
N ALA A 31 1.40 -17.07 -16.71
CA ALA A 31 2.01 -16.91 -18.03
C ALA A 31 1.55 -15.57 -18.65
N PRO A 32 2.39 -14.93 -19.50
CA PRO A 32 1.99 -13.68 -20.17
C PRO A 32 0.70 -13.80 -21.01
N SER A 33 0.37 -15.03 -21.46
CA SER A 33 -0.84 -15.35 -22.22
C SER A 33 -2.02 -15.80 -21.33
N ASP A 34 -1.87 -15.86 -20.01
CA ASP A 34 -2.94 -16.30 -19.12
C ASP A 34 -4.06 -15.24 -19.10
N PRO A 35 -5.33 -15.61 -19.37
CA PRO A 35 -6.46 -14.68 -19.31
C PRO A 35 -6.60 -13.97 -17.96
N LEU A 36 -6.11 -14.57 -16.88
CA LEU A 36 -6.08 -13.97 -15.54
C LEU A 36 -5.21 -12.72 -15.48
N ALA A 37 -4.14 -12.63 -16.27
CA ALA A 37 -3.25 -11.47 -16.27
C ALA A 37 -3.97 -10.17 -16.68
N ALA A 38 -5.07 -10.26 -17.43
CA ALA A 38 -5.91 -9.13 -17.82
C ALA A 38 -7.05 -8.82 -16.85
N THR A 39 -7.16 -9.56 -15.75
CA THR A 39 -8.24 -9.37 -14.74
C THR A 39 -7.83 -8.40 -13.63
N SER A 40 -8.76 -8.13 -12.72
CA SER A 40 -8.50 -7.27 -11.56
C SER A 40 -7.52 -7.91 -10.57
N PRO A 41 -6.69 -7.11 -9.86
CA PRO A 41 -5.68 -7.62 -8.92
C PRO A 41 -6.23 -8.52 -7.81
N ASP A 42 -7.45 -8.25 -7.33
CA ASP A 42 -8.15 -9.07 -6.34
C ASP A 42 -8.45 -10.48 -6.87
N ARG A 43 -8.82 -10.59 -8.13
CA ARG A 43 -9.02 -11.90 -8.79
C ARG A 43 -7.71 -12.64 -9.00
N ILE A 44 -6.66 -11.96 -9.43
CA ILE A 44 -5.33 -12.56 -9.59
C ILE A 44 -4.86 -13.14 -8.26
N TYR A 45 -4.99 -12.36 -7.20
CA TYR A 45 -4.61 -12.78 -5.85
C TYR A 45 -5.44 -13.99 -5.37
N ALA A 46 -6.76 -13.91 -5.49
CA ALA A 46 -7.66 -14.98 -5.04
C ALA A 46 -7.45 -16.29 -5.80
N GLU A 47 -7.31 -16.23 -7.11
CA GLU A 47 -7.10 -17.41 -7.95
C GLU A 47 -5.70 -18.01 -7.76
N GLY A 48 -4.68 -17.15 -7.68
CA GLY A 48 -3.30 -17.58 -7.43
C GLY A 48 -3.14 -18.25 -6.06
N LEU A 49 -3.71 -17.64 -5.02
CA LEU A 49 -3.69 -18.24 -3.69
C LEU A 49 -4.55 -19.52 -3.63
N GLY A 50 -5.68 -19.55 -4.35
CA GLY A 50 -6.50 -20.75 -4.52
C GLY A 50 -5.68 -21.90 -5.09
N ARG A 51 -4.87 -21.66 -6.13
CA ARG A 51 -3.96 -22.66 -6.71
C ARG A 51 -2.93 -23.17 -5.69
N PHE A 52 -2.36 -22.29 -4.87
CA PHE A 52 -1.40 -22.71 -3.83
C PHE A 52 -2.05 -23.59 -2.77
N VAL A 53 -3.22 -23.18 -2.28
CA VAL A 53 -3.94 -23.89 -1.21
C VAL A 53 -4.48 -25.25 -1.69
N GLN A 54 -4.78 -25.39 -2.98
CA GLN A 54 -5.19 -26.66 -3.58
C GLN A 54 -4.14 -27.76 -3.41
N HIS A 55 -2.85 -27.42 -3.40
CA HIS A 55 -1.77 -28.37 -3.13
C HIS A 55 -1.83 -28.99 -1.73
N PHE A 56 -2.54 -28.36 -0.81
CA PHE A 56 -2.80 -28.90 0.54
C PHE A 56 -4.10 -29.71 0.64
N GLY A 57 -4.74 -30.04 -0.51
CA GLY A 57 -5.97 -30.84 -0.55
C GLY A 57 -7.24 -30.06 -0.26
N ILE A 58 -7.19 -28.73 -0.23
CA ILE A 58 -8.36 -27.86 -0.03
C ILE A 58 -9.00 -27.57 -1.40
N SER A 59 -10.34 -27.61 -1.49
CA SER A 59 -11.04 -27.33 -2.74
C SER A 59 -10.78 -25.89 -3.22
N GLN A 60 -10.59 -25.71 -4.52
CA GLN A 60 -10.25 -24.42 -5.12
C GLN A 60 -11.36 -23.38 -4.88
N ASP A 61 -12.63 -23.77 -4.94
CA ASP A 61 -13.75 -22.86 -4.72
C ASP A 61 -13.78 -22.31 -3.28
N PHE A 62 -13.52 -23.17 -2.30
CA PHE A 62 -13.40 -22.76 -0.91
C PHE A 62 -12.23 -21.83 -0.72
N ALA A 63 -11.05 -22.21 -1.22
CA ALA A 63 -9.84 -21.41 -1.12
C ALA A 63 -10.01 -20.03 -1.75
N ARG A 64 -10.63 -19.95 -2.94
CA ARG A 64 -10.95 -18.70 -3.63
C ARG A 64 -11.89 -17.81 -2.80
N SER A 65 -13.00 -18.38 -2.31
CA SER A 65 -13.97 -17.63 -1.50
C SER A 65 -13.36 -17.13 -0.21
N PHE A 66 -12.58 -17.95 0.48
CA PHE A 66 -11.87 -17.60 1.70
C PHE A 66 -10.85 -16.48 1.45
N THR A 67 -10.09 -16.57 0.37
CA THR A 67 -9.08 -15.56 0.02
C THR A 67 -9.71 -14.22 -0.34
N LEU A 68 -10.83 -14.22 -1.09
CA LEU A 68 -11.57 -12.99 -1.38
C LEU A 68 -12.10 -12.35 -0.10
N LEU A 69 -12.63 -13.16 0.82
CA LEU A 69 -13.11 -12.67 2.11
C LEU A 69 -11.96 -12.07 2.94
N ALA A 70 -10.84 -12.77 3.04
CA ALA A 70 -9.66 -12.29 3.76
C ALA A 70 -9.13 -10.97 3.16
N PHE A 71 -9.04 -10.88 1.83
CA PHE A 71 -8.63 -9.68 1.13
C PHE A 71 -9.59 -8.51 1.37
N THR A 72 -10.89 -8.75 1.31
CA THR A 72 -11.91 -7.74 1.58
C THR A 72 -11.83 -7.24 3.02
N THR A 73 -11.65 -8.14 3.99
CA THR A 73 -11.49 -7.79 5.41
C THR A 73 -10.24 -6.93 5.61
N PHE A 74 -9.13 -7.27 4.97
CA PHE A 74 -7.89 -6.48 5.01
C PHE A 74 -8.11 -5.05 4.47
N ILE A 75 -8.84 -4.90 3.36
CA ILE A 75 -9.16 -3.57 2.80
C ILE A 75 -10.03 -2.76 3.78
N TYR A 76 -11.04 -3.38 4.39
CA TYR A 76 -11.90 -2.69 5.37
C TYR A 76 -11.13 -2.22 6.60
N ASP A 77 -10.25 -3.05 7.15
CA ASP A 77 -9.42 -2.69 8.29
C ASP A 77 -8.49 -1.52 7.95
N THR A 78 -7.83 -1.57 6.80
CA THR A 78 -6.97 -0.50 6.29
C THR A 78 -7.76 0.81 6.09
N LEU A 79 -8.98 0.74 5.55
CA LEU A 79 -9.83 1.91 5.34
C LEU A 79 -10.24 2.56 6.68
N ASP A 80 -10.59 1.77 7.71
CA ASP A 80 -10.92 2.29 9.04
C ASP A 80 -9.72 3.01 9.65
N VAL A 81 -8.55 2.37 9.65
CA VAL A 81 -7.31 2.94 10.21
C VAL A 81 -6.90 4.21 9.46
N ALA A 82 -6.90 4.20 8.12
CA ALA A 82 -6.55 5.35 7.29
C ALA A 82 -7.50 6.53 7.52
N THR A 83 -8.80 6.26 7.58
CA THR A 83 -9.83 7.29 7.84
C THR A 83 -9.66 7.91 9.23
N ARG A 84 -9.35 7.08 10.23
CA ARG A 84 -9.12 7.54 11.60
C ARG A 84 -7.88 8.40 11.71
N LEU A 85 -6.78 7.96 11.08
CA LEU A 85 -5.51 8.70 11.07
C LEU A 85 -5.66 10.05 10.37
N ALA A 86 -6.24 10.08 9.17
CA ALA A 86 -6.47 11.30 8.43
C ALA A 86 -7.38 12.28 9.18
N ARG A 87 -8.44 11.77 9.84
CA ARG A 87 -9.29 12.57 10.71
C ARG A 87 -8.50 13.23 11.84
N TYR A 88 -7.59 12.51 12.49
CA TYR A 88 -6.75 13.09 13.54
C TYR A 88 -5.85 14.20 13.00
N LEU A 89 -5.23 13.97 11.86
CA LEU A 89 -4.41 14.99 11.19
C LEU A 89 -5.21 16.24 10.85
N PHE A 90 -6.41 16.09 10.30
CA PHE A 90 -7.29 17.24 10.03
C PHE A 90 -7.70 17.98 11.29
N GLN A 91 -8.05 17.25 12.36
CA GLN A 91 -8.40 17.87 13.64
C GLN A 91 -7.22 18.63 14.26
N GLU A 92 -6.01 18.11 14.15
CA GLU A 92 -4.80 18.76 14.63
C GLU A 92 -4.47 20.02 13.83
N LEU A 93 -4.52 19.94 12.50
CA LEU A 93 -4.25 21.07 11.61
C LEU A 93 -5.27 22.21 11.74
N THR A 94 -6.55 21.87 11.91
CA THR A 94 -7.63 22.86 11.95
C THR A 94 -7.99 23.32 13.36
N GLY A 95 -7.50 22.60 14.40
CA GLY A 95 -7.88 22.83 15.78
C GLY A 95 -9.34 22.42 16.09
N TRP A 96 -10.00 21.69 15.21
CA TRP A 96 -11.39 21.27 15.41
C TRP A 96 -11.55 20.31 16.58
N LYS A 97 -12.36 20.69 17.55
CA LYS A 97 -12.61 19.91 18.78
C LYS A 97 -14.07 19.48 18.88
N GLY A 98 -14.32 18.46 19.72
CA GLY A 98 -15.67 17.99 20.02
C GLY A 98 -16.26 17.07 18.93
N ALA A 99 -17.54 16.74 19.09
CA ALA A 99 -18.25 15.80 18.22
C ALA A 99 -18.40 16.32 16.79
N TRP A 100 -18.77 17.58 16.61
CA TRP A 100 -18.93 18.20 15.30
C TRP A 100 -17.61 18.32 14.53
N GLY A 101 -16.52 18.63 15.24
CA GLY A 101 -15.18 18.63 14.64
C GLY A 101 -14.76 17.25 14.13
N ARG A 102 -15.09 16.18 14.87
CA ARG A 102 -14.85 14.80 14.43
C ARG A 102 -15.64 14.44 13.16
N ILE A 103 -16.94 14.77 13.14
CA ILE A 103 -17.80 14.49 11.99
C ILE A 103 -17.29 15.26 10.76
N GLY A 104 -17.04 16.56 10.91
CA GLY A 104 -16.53 17.40 9.80
C GLY A 104 -15.18 16.89 9.25
N ALA A 105 -14.24 16.55 10.12
CA ALA A 105 -12.94 15.99 9.72
C ALA A 105 -13.08 14.63 9.03
N THR A 106 -14.01 13.77 9.49
CA THR A 106 -14.28 12.48 8.84
C THR A 106 -14.88 12.67 7.45
N LEU A 107 -15.87 13.55 7.32
CA LEU A 107 -16.47 13.86 6.02
C LEU A 107 -15.46 14.43 5.04
N LEU A 108 -14.61 15.35 5.48
CA LEU A 108 -13.54 15.92 4.66
C LEU A 108 -12.53 14.85 4.22
N THR A 109 -12.18 13.92 5.11
CA THR A 109 -11.30 12.79 4.79
C THR A 109 -11.89 11.87 3.72
N LEU A 110 -13.19 11.62 3.75
CA LEU A 110 -13.86 10.68 2.83
C LEU A 110 -14.24 11.31 1.49
N ILE A 111 -14.39 12.64 1.42
CA ILE A 111 -14.85 13.33 0.22
C ILE A 111 -13.86 13.20 -0.94
N VAL A 112 -12.55 13.24 -0.65
CA VAL A 112 -11.49 13.13 -1.66
C VAL A 112 -11.45 11.74 -2.29
N PRO A 113 -11.39 10.63 -1.53
CA PRO A 113 -11.48 9.29 -2.11
C PRO A 113 -12.80 9.06 -2.86
N LEU A 114 -13.93 9.52 -2.32
CA LEU A 114 -15.23 9.40 -2.97
C LEU A 114 -15.24 10.10 -4.34
N PHE A 115 -14.66 11.28 -4.42
CA PHE A 115 -14.48 12.00 -5.68
C PHE A 115 -13.60 11.21 -6.65
N CYS A 116 -12.44 10.71 -6.19
CA CYS A 116 -11.50 9.95 -7.02
C CYS A 116 -12.09 8.64 -7.58
N VAL A 117 -13.01 8.00 -6.85
CA VAL A 117 -13.69 6.78 -7.32
C VAL A 117 -14.70 7.10 -8.43
N ASN A 118 -15.41 8.22 -8.32
CA ASN A 118 -16.48 8.57 -9.25
C ASN A 118 -15.99 9.38 -10.46
N PHE A 119 -14.84 10.05 -10.34
CA PHE A 119 -14.31 10.89 -11.41
C PHE A 119 -13.41 10.08 -12.35
N LYS A 120 -13.55 10.31 -13.66
CA LYS A 120 -12.69 9.71 -14.68
C LYS A 120 -11.74 10.76 -15.22
N MET A 121 -10.48 10.40 -15.36
CA MET A 121 -9.43 11.24 -15.92
C MET A 121 -8.81 10.54 -17.13
N PRO A 122 -8.39 11.28 -18.16
CA PRO A 122 -7.64 10.69 -19.26
C PRO A 122 -6.25 10.28 -18.76
N ASP A 123 -5.79 9.10 -19.17
CA ASP A 123 -4.41 8.67 -19.01
C ASP A 123 -3.52 9.31 -20.12
N PRO A 124 -2.19 9.15 -20.07
CA PRO A 124 -1.30 9.65 -21.11
C PRO A 124 -1.59 9.10 -22.51
N GLN A 125 -2.31 7.97 -22.60
CA GLN A 125 -2.75 7.36 -23.87
C GLN A 125 -4.14 7.84 -24.31
N GLY A 126 -4.81 8.73 -23.56
CA GLY A 126 -6.13 9.27 -23.88
C GLY A 126 -7.32 8.40 -23.45
N ASN A 127 -7.09 7.26 -22.76
CA ASN A 127 -8.18 6.43 -22.25
C ASN A 127 -8.76 7.03 -20.97
N LEU A 128 -10.08 6.99 -20.83
CA LEU A 128 -10.74 7.43 -19.60
C LEU A 128 -10.65 6.38 -18.51
N LEU A 129 -9.78 6.61 -17.53
CA LEU A 129 -9.61 5.76 -16.36
C LEU A 129 -10.18 6.44 -15.10
N PRO A 130 -10.65 5.67 -14.10
CA PRO A 130 -10.98 6.23 -12.79
C PRO A 130 -9.79 6.99 -12.21
N ALA A 131 -10.01 8.18 -11.65
CA ALA A 131 -8.95 9.05 -11.16
C ALA A 131 -8.02 8.37 -10.16
N TRP A 132 -8.54 7.46 -9.33
CA TRP A 132 -7.73 6.70 -8.37
C TRP A 132 -6.64 5.84 -9.06
N LYS A 133 -6.89 5.33 -10.27
CA LYS A 133 -5.88 4.56 -11.03
C LYS A 133 -4.73 5.44 -11.51
N VAL A 134 -5.04 6.67 -11.91
CA VAL A 134 -4.01 7.65 -12.31
C VAL A 134 -3.15 8.04 -11.10
N PHE A 135 -3.78 8.30 -9.96
CA PHE A 135 -3.06 8.63 -8.71
C PHE A 135 -2.29 7.45 -8.11
N TRP A 136 -2.64 6.21 -8.44
CA TRP A 136 -1.97 5.02 -7.92
C TRP A 136 -0.48 4.99 -8.23
N THR A 137 -0.08 5.36 -9.44
CA THR A 137 1.33 5.41 -9.85
C THR A 137 2.10 6.47 -9.07
N ILE A 138 1.52 7.66 -8.92
CA ILE A 138 2.10 8.77 -8.15
C ILE A 138 2.21 8.38 -6.66
N PHE A 139 1.19 7.73 -6.12
CA PHE A 139 1.20 7.23 -4.74
C PHE A 139 2.34 6.25 -4.49
N GLY A 140 2.54 5.27 -5.39
CA GLY A 140 3.62 4.29 -5.27
C GLY A 140 5.00 4.96 -5.21
N THR A 141 5.28 5.87 -6.13
CA THR A 141 6.55 6.62 -6.17
C THR A 141 6.74 7.51 -4.95
N SER A 142 5.68 8.20 -4.50
CA SER A 142 5.72 9.05 -3.31
C SER A 142 5.96 8.25 -2.03
N ASN A 143 5.38 7.06 -1.91
CA ASN A 143 5.58 6.16 -0.78
C ASN A 143 7.01 5.63 -0.71
N GLN A 144 7.61 5.29 -1.86
CA GLN A 144 9.02 4.90 -1.95
C GLN A 144 9.94 6.04 -1.52
N LEU A 145 9.65 7.28 -1.95
CA LEU A 145 10.42 8.46 -1.56
C LEU A 145 10.32 8.70 -0.04
N LEU A 146 9.12 8.58 0.53
CA LEU A 146 8.91 8.72 1.97
C LEU A 146 9.71 7.68 2.76
N ALA A 147 9.75 6.43 2.29
CA ALA A 147 10.56 5.38 2.90
C ALA A 147 12.07 5.72 2.85
N ALA A 148 12.57 6.21 1.71
CA ALA A 148 13.96 6.63 1.56
C ALA A 148 14.32 7.79 2.52
N LEU A 149 13.45 8.80 2.63
CA LEU A 149 13.64 9.95 3.52
C LEU A 149 13.59 9.52 5.00
N THR A 150 12.70 8.62 5.37
CA THR A 150 12.62 8.06 6.72
C THR A 150 13.89 7.30 7.08
N LEU A 151 14.40 6.46 6.18
CA LEU A 151 15.66 5.75 6.37
C LEU A 151 16.85 6.71 6.47
N MET A 152 16.82 7.83 5.74
CA MET A 152 17.84 8.88 5.85
C MET A 152 17.84 9.52 7.25
N ILE A 153 16.68 9.89 7.76
CA ILE A 153 16.55 10.45 9.12
C ILE A 153 17.04 9.45 10.17
N LEU A 154 16.64 8.18 10.04
CA LEU A 154 17.11 7.11 10.93
C LEU A 154 18.62 6.89 10.85
N SER A 155 19.22 7.01 9.66
CA SER A 155 20.66 6.92 9.47
C SER A 155 21.39 8.04 10.22
N ILE A 156 20.91 9.28 10.12
CA ILE A 156 21.48 10.43 10.86
C ILE A 156 21.33 10.22 12.37
N TRP A 157 20.19 9.73 12.82
CA TRP A 157 19.96 9.46 14.23
C TRP A 157 20.89 8.36 14.76
N LEU A 158 21.04 7.24 14.03
CA LEU A 158 21.96 6.15 14.38
C LEU A 158 23.42 6.65 14.46
N ALA A 159 23.84 7.52 13.53
CA ALA A 159 25.15 8.14 13.55
C ALA A 159 25.37 8.94 14.84
N LYS A 160 24.37 9.73 15.28
CA LYS A 160 24.45 10.53 16.51
C LYS A 160 24.60 9.66 17.75
N ILE A 161 23.98 8.50 17.81
CA ILE A 161 24.07 7.55 18.93
C ILE A 161 25.19 6.52 18.76
N ARG A 162 26.07 6.71 17.77
CA ARG A 162 27.23 5.86 17.46
C ARG A 162 26.85 4.38 17.24
N LYS A 163 25.72 4.12 16.60
CA LYS A 163 25.28 2.79 16.18
C LYS A 163 25.61 2.55 14.70
N PRO A 164 25.66 1.29 14.24
CA PRO A 164 25.97 0.96 12.85
C PRO A 164 24.93 1.55 11.90
N VAL A 165 25.35 2.47 11.06
CA VAL A 165 24.49 3.25 10.14
C VAL A 165 24.15 2.46 8.87
N TRP A 166 25.03 1.54 8.47
CA TRP A 166 24.92 0.80 7.22
C TRP A 166 23.60 0.02 7.09
N ILE A 167 22.99 -0.39 8.20
CA ILE A 167 21.71 -1.10 8.26
C ILE A 167 20.57 -0.28 7.62
N CYS A 168 20.60 1.05 7.78
CA CYS A 168 19.61 1.96 7.20
C CYS A 168 20.08 2.56 5.87
N VAL A 169 21.40 2.76 5.69
CA VAL A 169 21.94 3.39 4.48
C VAL A 169 21.80 2.48 3.25
N MET A 170 22.03 1.18 3.37
CA MET A 170 21.90 0.26 2.25
C MET A 170 20.47 0.22 1.68
N PRO A 171 19.41 -0.04 2.47
CA PRO A 171 18.05 0.02 1.95
C PRO A 171 17.65 1.44 1.53
N MET A 172 18.15 2.49 2.18
CA MET A 172 17.92 3.88 1.76
C MET A 172 18.44 4.14 0.35
N LEU A 173 19.68 3.75 0.05
CA LEU A 173 20.26 3.92 -1.29
C LEU A 173 19.50 3.12 -2.34
N PHE A 174 19.10 1.90 -2.01
CA PHE A 174 18.26 1.08 -2.90
C PHE A 174 16.93 1.77 -3.20
N MET A 175 16.19 2.21 -2.17
CA MET A 175 14.90 2.87 -2.34
C MET A 175 15.04 4.19 -3.10
N MET A 176 16.07 4.98 -2.81
CA MET A 176 16.33 6.23 -3.51
C MET A 176 16.61 5.99 -5.00
N SER A 177 17.45 5.00 -5.32
CA SER A 177 17.77 4.65 -6.72
C SER A 177 16.53 4.20 -7.48
N MET A 178 15.70 3.35 -6.87
CA MET A 178 14.45 2.88 -7.49
C MET A 178 13.44 4.02 -7.67
N THR A 179 13.35 4.93 -6.72
CA THR A 179 12.46 6.10 -6.81
C THR A 179 12.90 7.03 -7.94
N LEU A 180 14.19 7.36 -8.01
CA LEU A 180 14.72 8.21 -9.07
C LEU A 180 14.55 7.57 -10.45
N TRP A 181 14.78 6.27 -10.55
CA TRP A 181 14.53 5.50 -11.78
C TRP A 181 13.06 5.54 -12.21
N SER A 182 12.14 5.33 -11.26
CA SER A 182 10.70 5.42 -11.51
C SER A 182 10.28 6.81 -11.98
N LEU A 183 10.78 7.87 -11.35
CA LEU A 183 10.52 9.25 -11.75
C LEU A 183 11.06 9.55 -13.15
N PHE A 184 12.26 9.08 -13.46
CA PHE A 184 12.86 9.25 -14.78
C PHE A 184 12.00 8.59 -15.87
N LEU A 185 11.53 7.36 -15.63
CA LEU A 185 10.63 6.67 -16.57
C LEU A 185 9.28 7.38 -16.71
N MET A 186 8.73 7.95 -15.64
CA MET A 186 7.48 8.70 -15.71
C MET A 186 7.62 9.97 -16.55
N ILE A 187 8.73 10.70 -16.42
CA ILE A 187 8.99 11.92 -17.21
C ILE A 187 9.28 11.56 -18.68
N GLY A 188 9.99 10.46 -18.94
CA GLY A 188 10.33 10.04 -20.29
C GLY A 188 9.15 9.49 -21.10
N ASN A 189 8.07 9.09 -20.44
CA ASN A 189 6.85 8.54 -21.06
C ASN A 189 5.67 9.53 -21.11
N SER A 190 5.85 10.74 -20.61
CA SER A 190 4.89 11.86 -20.69
C SER A 190 5.23 12.77 -21.87
#